data_d3437ec602ca86f70ae6223e43c3ba66
#
_entry.id   d3437ec602ca86f70ae6223e43c3ba66
#
_cell.length_a   1.000
_cell.length_b   1.000
_cell.length_c   1.000
_cell.angle_alpha   90.00
_cell.angle_beta   90.00
_cell.angle_gamma   90.00
#
_symmetry.space_group_name_H-M   'P 1'
#
loop_
_entity.id
_entity.type
_entity.pdbx_description
1 polymer ?
#
loop_
_entity_poly.entity_id
_entity_poly.type
_entity_poly.pdbx_seq_one_letter_code
_entity_poly.pdbx_strand_id
1 'polypeptide(L)'
;PHVLSFDADDGHYSRDSSLSDEPLGELASWRWDALRVADDGGEEALVSAAEAMFEHHGSLEQHDCPRDAFRAFLRMVRSSYKATNSYHNFRHAVAVLHVDFMLACRAKRARDLTALDVLALKVAALCHDVDHPGHSNDFEVKSSSELALRYNDASVLENYHASFVFATLLRNPSTDFLTNLSRASYREFRKAVISMILATDMARHGSHVDSLRAFADRTSFTSLTRHSFSQSDSDADNRVASPRRRQFYLDQLIHLGDMSAQCSPSFETAKDWAERIAEEFRKQAAREQELG
;
A
#
# COMPACT_ATOMS: atom_id res chain seq x y z
N PRO A 1 -13.09 -21.15 3.30
CA PRO A 1 -12.33 -20.29 2.44
C PRO A 1 -13.15 -20.06 1.18
N HIS A 2 -13.59 -18.83 1.03
CA HIS A 2 -14.41 -18.44 -0.11
C HIS A 2 -13.51 -17.65 -1.05
N VAL A 3 -13.49 -17.99 -2.31
CA VAL A 3 -12.62 -17.42 -3.34
C VAL A 3 -13.47 -16.53 -4.25
N LEU A 4 -12.98 -15.35 -4.56
CA LEU A 4 -13.55 -14.53 -5.63
C LEU A 4 -13.29 -15.25 -6.95
N SER A 5 -14.34 -15.59 -7.71
CA SER A 5 -14.19 -16.18 -9.02
C SER A 5 -14.27 -15.10 -10.11
N PHE A 6 -13.41 -15.22 -11.12
CA PHE A 6 -13.47 -14.41 -12.34
C PHE A 6 -14.02 -15.27 -13.47
N ASP A 7 -14.94 -14.73 -14.23
CA ASP A 7 -15.26 -15.29 -15.55
C ASP A 7 -14.20 -14.84 -16.56
N ALA A 8 -13.60 -15.84 -17.24
CA ALA A 8 -12.40 -15.67 -18.05
C ALA A 8 -12.57 -14.83 -19.34
N ASP A 9 -13.80 -14.51 -19.76
CA ASP A 9 -14.05 -13.87 -21.05
C ASP A 9 -14.43 -12.40 -21.02
N ASP A 10 -14.86 -11.83 -19.85
CA ASP A 10 -15.38 -10.46 -19.83
C ASP A 10 -14.71 -9.53 -18.80
N GLY A 11 -13.73 -9.99 -18.03
CA GLY A 11 -13.08 -9.16 -17.00
C GLY A 11 -14.05 -8.67 -15.90
N HIS A 12 -15.21 -9.31 -15.77
CA HIS A 12 -16.21 -8.98 -14.78
C HIS A 12 -15.93 -9.65 -13.44
N TYR A 13 -15.96 -8.86 -12.40
CA TYR A 13 -15.97 -9.31 -11.03
C TYR A 13 -17.32 -9.99 -10.76
N SER A 14 -17.41 -11.33 -10.87
CA SER A 14 -18.59 -12.05 -10.40
C SER A 14 -18.47 -12.25 -8.89
N ARG A 15 -19.45 -11.77 -8.16
CA ARG A 15 -19.55 -11.94 -6.72
C ARG A 15 -20.03 -13.34 -6.42
N ASP A 16 -19.16 -14.22 -5.96
CA ASP A 16 -19.60 -15.41 -5.25
C ASP A 16 -20.22 -14.94 -3.93
N SER A 17 -21.53 -15.15 -3.79
CA SER A 17 -22.33 -14.72 -2.61
C SER A 17 -21.93 -15.40 -1.30
N SER A 18 -20.92 -16.25 -1.33
CA SER A 18 -20.39 -17.02 -0.19
C SER A 18 -19.16 -16.41 0.47
N LEU A 19 -18.62 -15.29 -0.07
CA LEU A 19 -17.45 -14.62 0.51
C LEU A 19 -17.89 -13.70 1.65
N SER A 20 -17.43 -13.99 2.86
CA SER A 20 -17.45 -13.00 3.92
C SER A 20 -16.44 -11.89 3.58
N ASP A 21 -16.92 -10.67 3.36
CA ASP A 21 -16.08 -9.46 3.27
C ASP A 21 -15.41 -9.14 4.64
N GLU A 22 -15.51 -10.05 5.62
CA GLU A 22 -14.99 -9.83 6.96
C GLU A 22 -13.53 -10.26 7.05
N PRO A 23 -12.65 -9.36 7.50
CA PRO A 23 -11.25 -9.68 7.70
C PRO A 23 -11.07 -10.79 8.74
N LEU A 24 -9.97 -11.52 8.64
CA LEU A 24 -9.67 -12.69 9.45
C LEU A 24 -9.37 -12.34 10.91
N GLY A 25 -10.19 -12.85 11.85
CA GLY A 25 -9.88 -12.87 13.28
C GLY A 25 -9.42 -11.53 13.84
N GLU A 26 -8.26 -11.50 14.47
CA GLU A 26 -7.70 -10.27 15.08
C GLU A 26 -7.34 -9.19 14.06
N LEU A 27 -7.00 -9.55 12.80
CA LEU A 27 -6.75 -8.61 11.71
C LEU A 27 -8.02 -7.83 11.30
N ALA A 28 -9.21 -8.26 11.73
CA ALA A 28 -10.48 -7.55 11.53
C ALA A 28 -10.59 -6.25 12.33
N SER A 29 -9.71 -6.01 13.28
CA SER A 29 -9.80 -4.92 14.22
C SER A 29 -8.95 -3.71 13.80
N TRP A 30 -9.53 -2.52 13.78
CA TRP A 30 -8.78 -1.26 13.69
C TRP A 30 -7.84 -1.02 14.89
N ARG A 31 -7.95 -1.84 15.94
CA ARG A 31 -7.07 -1.82 17.11
C ARG A 31 -5.91 -2.80 17.00
N TRP A 32 -5.81 -3.52 15.88
CA TRP A 32 -4.63 -4.35 15.62
C TRP A 32 -3.39 -3.47 15.58
N ASP A 33 -2.33 -3.91 16.22
CA ASP A 33 -1.15 -3.09 16.46
C ASP A 33 0.12 -3.86 16.08
N ALA A 34 0.79 -3.40 15.03
CA ALA A 34 2.03 -4.00 14.54
C ALA A 34 3.17 -3.93 15.59
N LEU A 35 3.20 -2.87 16.41
CA LEU A 35 4.22 -2.76 17.47
C LEU A 35 4.03 -3.86 18.50
N ARG A 36 2.80 -4.03 19.01
CA ARG A 36 2.47 -5.06 19.97
C ARG A 36 2.72 -6.47 19.42
N VAL A 37 2.28 -6.74 18.19
CA VAL A 37 2.51 -8.05 17.56
C VAL A 37 4.00 -8.37 17.44
N ALA A 38 4.82 -7.36 17.11
CA ALA A 38 6.26 -7.51 17.03
C ALA A 38 6.91 -7.69 18.43
N ASP A 39 6.40 -7.03 19.46
CA ASP A 39 6.92 -7.15 20.81
C ASP A 39 6.57 -8.51 21.44
N ASP A 40 5.38 -9.05 21.15
CA ASP A 40 4.92 -10.35 21.64
C ASP A 40 5.52 -11.54 20.89
N GLY A 41 5.66 -11.47 19.56
CA GLY A 41 6.03 -12.58 18.68
C GLY A 41 7.22 -12.34 17.76
N GLY A 42 7.89 -11.20 17.88
CA GLY A 42 8.98 -10.80 17.00
C GLY A 42 8.52 -10.43 15.59
N GLU A 43 9.48 -10.09 14.74
CA GLU A 43 9.17 -9.73 13.34
C GLU A 43 8.63 -10.90 12.50
N GLU A 44 8.83 -12.14 12.95
CA GLU A 44 8.27 -13.32 12.27
C GLU A 44 6.75 -13.37 12.41
N ALA A 45 6.21 -12.90 13.54
CA ALA A 45 4.75 -12.73 13.70
C ALA A 45 4.19 -11.70 12.72
N LEU A 46 4.94 -10.63 12.44
CA LEU A 46 4.56 -9.64 11.42
C LEU A 46 4.60 -10.24 9.99
N VAL A 47 5.58 -11.07 9.67
CA VAL A 47 5.63 -11.78 8.38
C VAL A 47 4.41 -12.68 8.23
N SER A 48 4.03 -13.41 9.28
CA SER A 48 2.84 -14.27 9.28
C SER A 48 1.54 -13.47 9.12
N ALA A 49 1.44 -12.31 9.77
CA ALA A 49 0.30 -11.40 9.61
C ALA A 49 0.23 -10.84 8.18
N ALA A 50 1.37 -10.44 7.60
CA ALA A 50 1.44 -9.98 6.22
C ALA A 50 1.02 -11.09 5.25
N GLU A 51 1.51 -12.33 5.41
CA GLU A 51 1.11 -13.48 4.59
C GLU A 51 -0.41 -13.68 4.64
N ALA A 52 -1.02 -13.69 5.84
CA ALA A 52 -2.46 -13.84 5.99
C ALA A 52 -3.26 -12.71 5.30
N MET A 53 -2.80 -11.45 5.40
CA MET A 53 -3.43 -10.34 4.71
C MET A 53 -3.35 -10.47 3.18
N PHE A 54 -2.24 -10.97 2.63
CA PHE A 54 -2.12 -11.21 1.20
C PHE A 54 -3.02 -12.35 0.72
N GLU A 55 -3.17 -13.41 1.50
CA GLU A 55 -3.99 -14.57 1.15
C GLU A 55 -5.48 -14.28 1.17
N HIS A 56 -5.93 -13.40 2.05
CA HIS A 56 -7.36 -13.16 2.32
C HIS A 56 -8.21 -12.87 1.06
N HIS A 57 -7.72 -12.07 0.13
CA HIS A 57 -8.46 -11.69 -1.07
C HIS A 57 -8.30 -12.68 -2.25
N GLY A 58 -7.59 -13.79 -2.08
CA GLY A 58 -7.38 -14.78 -3.14
C GLY A 58 -6.60 -14.26 -4.36
N SER A 59 -6.02 -13.06 -4.28
CA SER A 59 -5.32 -12.46 -5.43
C SER A 59 -4.05 -13.21 -5.83
N LEU A 60 -3.41 -13.92 -4.89
CA LEU A 60 -2.26 -14.78 -5.19
C LEU A 60 -2.66 -16.01 -6.01
N GLU A 61 -3.78 -16.65 -5.64
CA GLU A 61 -4.33 -17.81 -6.36
C GLU A 61 -4.83 -17.42 -7.75
N GLN A 62 -5.57 -16.31 -7.86
CA GLN A 62 -6.13 -15.85 -9.13
C GLN A 62 -5.05 -15.52 -10.17
N HIS A 63 -3.85 -15.20 -9.71
CA HIS A 63 -2.71 -14.90 -10.57
C HIS A 63 -1.67 -16.00 -10.60
N ASP A 64 -2.02 -17.20 -10.09
CA ASP A 64 -1.13 -18.36 -10.05
C ASP A 64 0.28 -18.02 -9.50
N CYS A 65 0.31 -17.22 -8.42
CA CYS A 65 1.55 -16.78 -7.80
C CYS A 65 2.21 -17.94 -7.03
N PRO A 66 3.48 -18.31 -7.35
CA PRO A 66 4.18 -19.38 -6.64
C PRO A 66 4.36 -19.05 -5.15
N ARG A 67 3.81 -19.89 -4.27
CA ARG A 67 3.78 -19.65 -2.81
C ARG A 67 5.17 -19.57 -2.18
N ASP A 68 6.09 -20.42 -2.60
CA ASP A 68 7.46 -20.42 -2.04
C ASP A 68 8.21 -19.14 -2.44
N ALA A 69 8.05 -18.68 -3.69
CA ALA A 69 8.62 -17.41 -4.14
C ALA A 69 7.99 -16.24 -3.39
N PHE A 70 6.67 -16.28 -3.13
CA PHE A 70 5.99 -15.24 -2.35
C PHE A 70 6.49 -15.19 -0.90
N ARG A 71 6.65 -16.33 -0.23
CA ARG A 71 7.23 -16.39 1.12
C ARG A 71 8.67 -15.90 1.15
N ALA A 72 9.44 -16.26 0.13
CA ALA A 72 10.81 -15.74 -0.02
C ALA A 72 10.82 -14.23 -0.22
N PHE A 73 9.88 -13.69 -1.02
CA PHE A 73 9.68 -12.25 -1.20
C PHE A 73 9.38 -11.56 0.14
N LEU A 74 8.43 -12.04 0.95
CA LEU A 74 8.11 -11.46 2.25
C LEU A 74 9.35 -11.40 3.19
N ARG A 75 10.13 -12.48 3.24
CA ARG A 75 11.36 -12.51 4.06
C ARG A 75 12.41 -11.54 3.53
N MET A 76 12.55 -11.43 2.21
CA MET A 76 13.48 -10.50 1.61
C MET A 76 13.06 -9.04 1.84
N VAL A 77 11.76 -8.73 1.73
CA VAL A 77 11.24 -7.40 2.10
C VAL A 77 11.57 -7.09 3.55
N ARG A 78 11.25 -7.98 4.49
CA ARG A 78 11.57 -7.79 5.91
C ARG A 78 13.07 -7.48 6.12
N SER A 79 13.95 -8.28 5.52
CA SER A 79 15.40 -8.11 5.68
C SER A 79 15.94 -6.85 4.99
N SER A 80 15.19 -6.26 4.07
CA SER A 80 15.55 -5.02 3.39
C SER A 80 15.18 -3.75 4.18
N TYR A 81 14.32 -3.85 5.19
CA TYR A 81 14.08 -2.75 6.11
C TYR A 81 15.16 -2.69 7.18
N LYS A 82 15.67 -1.48 7.45
CA LYS A 82 16.74 -1.26 8.45
C LYS A 82 16.16 -1.28 9.87
N ALA A 83 16.53 -2.26 10.66
CA ALA A 83 16.13 -2.35 12.08
C ALA A 83 16.66 -1.18 12.95
N THR A 84 17.66 -0.43 12.47
CA THR A 84 18.20 0.76 13.11
C THR A 84 17.32 2.00 12.99
N ASN A 85 16.40 2.00 12.01
CA ASN A 85 15.41 3.07 11.86
C ASN A 85 14.36 2.95 12.95
N SER A 86 14.10 4.05 13.63
CA SER A 86 13.12 4.05 14.73
C SER A 86 11.69 3.98 14.23
N TYR A 87 11.40 4.57 13.05
CA TYR A 87 10.06 4.66 12.44
C TYR A 87 9.97 3.94 11.10
N HIS A 88 10.75 4.35 10.06
CA HIS A 88 10.70 3.77 8.72
C HIS A 88 11.38 2.40 8.68
N ASN A 89 10.70 1.41 9.26
CA ASN A 89 11.14 0.02 9.41
C ASN A 89 10.02 -0.96 9.05
N PHE A 90 10.27 -2.26 9.16
CA PHE A 90 9.31 -3.29 8.79
C PHE A 90 8.00 -3.25 9.60
N ARG A 91 8.03 -2.79 10.86
CA ARG A 91 6.82 -2.64 11.69
C ARG A 91 5.87 -1.60 11.09
N HIS A 92 6.42 -0.46 10.65
CA HIS A 92 5.66 0.59 9.96
C HIS A 92 5.06 0.04 8.65
N ALA A 93 5.85 -0.62 7.82
CA ALA A 93 5.37 -1.20 6.57
C ALA A 93 4.19 -2.16 6.76
N VAL A 94 4.23 -3.01 7.79
CA VAL A 94 3.13 -3.94 8.08
C VAL A 94 1.93 -3.22 8.70
N ALA A 95 2.13 -2.13 9.47
CA ALA A 95 1.04 -1.30 9.95
C ALA A 95 0.29 -0.62 8.78
N VAL A 96 1.01 -0.06 7.80
CA VAL A 96 0.44 0.51 6.57
C VAL A 96 -0.29 -0.57 5.76
N LEU A 97 0.33 -1.73 5.56
CA LEU A 97 -0.32 -2.86 4.91
C LEU A 97 -1.64 -3.26 5.59
N HIS A 98 -1.68 -3.28 6.93
CA HIS A 98 -2.89 -3.62 7.66
C HIS A 98 -4.01 -2.59 7.42
N VAL A 99 -3.70 -1.29 7.45
CA VAL A 99 -4.71 -0.26 7.19
C VAL A 99 -5.25 -0.34 5.77
N ASP A 100 -4.38 -0.51 4.77
CA ASP A 100 -4.79 -0.67 3.38
C ASP A 100 -5.61 -1.97 3.16
N PHE A 101 -5.23 -3.05 3.84
CA PHE A 101 -6.01 -4.28 3.88
C PHE A 101 -7.42 -4.03 4.45
N MET A 102 -7.53 -3.33 5.58
CA MET A 102 -8.80 -3.00 6.22
C MET A 102 -9.68 -2.09 5.33
N LEU A 103 -9.05 -1.11 4.68
CA LEU A 103 -9.73 -0.23 3.73
C LEU A 103 -10.20 -1.00 2.49
N ALA A 104 -9.38 -1.89 1.94
CA ALA A 104 -9.77 -2.76 0.82
C ALA A 104 -10.95 -3.67 1.16
N CYS A 105 -11.02 -4.20 2.40
CA CYS A 105 -12.14 -5.01 2.87
C CYS A 105 -13.44 -4.19 3.06
N ARG A 106 -13.34 -2.96 3.54
CA ARG A 106 -14.49 -2.20 4.09
C ARG A 106 -14.93 -1.02 3.24
N ALA A 107 -14.04 -0.40 2.48
CA ALA A 107 -14.40 0.75 1.68
C ALA A 107 -15.31 0.35 0.51
N LYS A 108 -16.49 0.97 0.42
CA LYS A 108 -17.45 0.69 -0.65
C LYS A 108 -16.81 0.80 -2.05
N ARG A 109 -15.88 1.73 -2.23
CA ARG A 109 -15.19 1.98 -3.51
C ARG A 109 -14.01 1.06 -3.76
N ALA A 110 -13.46 0.39 -2.73
CA ALA A 110 -12.45 -0.64 -2.93
C ALA A 110 -13.00 -1.86 -3.70
N ARG A 111 -14.31 -2.05 -3.68
CA ARG A 111 -15.00 -3.09 -4.48
C ARG A 111 -14.95 -2.83 -6.00
N ASP A 112 -14.57 -1.63 -6.42
CA ASP A 112 -14.33 -1.30 -7.82
C ASP A 112 -12.93 -1.75 -8.29
N LEU A 113 -12.09 -2.28 -7.37
CA LEU A 113 -10.72 -2.74 -7.65
C LEU A 113 -10.72 -4.19 -8.16
N THR A 114 -9.83 -4.47 -9.09
CA THR A 114 -9.56 -5.84 -9.57
C THR A 114 -8.66 -6.59 -8.58
N ALA A 115 -8.55 -7.90 -8.70
CA ALA A 115 -7.61 -8.69 -7.90
C ALA A 115 -6.17 -8.25 -8.11
N LEU A 116 -5.82 -7.82 -9.34
CA LEU A 116 -4.50 -7.28 -9.64
C LEU A 116 -4.25 -5.94 -8.93
N ASP A 117 -5.28 -5.07 -8.87
CA ASP A 117 -5.20 -3.80 -8.15
C ASP A 117 -4.99 -4.04 -6.64
N VAL A 118 -5.72 -5.00 -6.05
CA VAL A 118 -5.59 -5.38 -4.63
C VAL A 118 -4.21 -5.98 -4.34
N LEU A 119 -3.69 -6.82 -5.24
CA LEU A 119 -2.33 -7.37 -5.11
C LEU A 119 -1.28 -6.24 -5.19
N ALA A 120 -1.44 -5.32 -6.13
CA ALA A 120 -0.56 -4.17 -6.29
C ALA A 120 -0.59 -3.24 -5.06
N LEU A 121 -1.79 -2.98 -4.49
CA LEU A 121 -1.94 -2.18 -3.28
C LEU A 121 -1.18 -2.78 -2.10
N LYS A 122 -1.33 -4.09 -1.86
CA LYS A 122 -0.64 -4.77 -0.77
C LYS A 122 0.89 -4.77 -0.95
N VAL A 123 1.37 -4.97 -2.19
CA VAL A 123 2.82 -4.89 -2.46
C VAL A 123 3.32 -3.45 -2.29
N ALA A 124 2.59 -2.46 -2.77
CA ALA A 124 2.95 -1.06 -2.58
C ALA A 124 2.99 -0.69 -1.10
N ALA A 125 1.96 -1.04 -0.33
CA ALA A 125 1.90 -0.77 1.11
C ALA A 125 3.05 -1.41 1.89
N LEU A 126 3.37 -2.69 1.59
CA LEU A 126 4.46 -3.39 2.28
C LEU A 126 5.85 -2.87 1.89
N CYS A 127 6.00 -2.26 0.71
CA CYS A 127 7.30 -1.89 0.14
C CYS A 127 7.48 -0.39 -0.06
N HIS A 128 6.55 0.47 0.37
CA HIS A 128 6.58 1.90 0.05
C HIS A 128 7.85 2.60 0.58
N ASP A 129 8.40 2.11 1.69
CA ASP A 129 9.60 2.61 2.37
C ASP A 129 10.75 1.59 2.39
N VAL A 130 10.75 0.59 1.50
CA VAL A 130 11.76 -0.46 1.53
C VAL A 130 13.17 0.11 1.37
N ASP A 131 14.10 -0.33 2.25
CA ASP A 131 15.49 0.15 2.36
C ASP A 131 15.61 1.66 2.65
N HIS A 132 14.64 2.23 3.35
CA HIS A 132 14.67 3.63 3.76
C HIS A 132 15.96 3.97 4.53
N PRO A 133 16.67 5.08 4.18
CA PRO A 133 17.96 5.42 4.82
C PRO A 133 17.83 5.95 6.26
N GLY A 134 16.62 6.34 6.69
CA GLY A 134 16.37 7.01 7.98
C GLY A 134 16.49 8.54 7.91
N HIS A 135 16.47 9.10 6.70
CA HIS A 135 16.54 10.54 6.44
C HIS A 135 15.40 10.97 5.50
N SER A 136 15.02 12.24 5.56
CA SER A 136 13.98 12.79 4.69
C SER A 136 14.49 13.12 3.27
N ASN A 137 13.57 13.31 2.31
CA ASN A 137 13.90 13.83 0.98
C ASN A 137 14.69 15.15 1.05
N ASP A 138 14.33 16.06 1.97
CA ASP A 138 15.01 17.33 2.16
C ASP A 138 16.48 17.15 2.59
N PHE A 139 16.75 16.19 3.48
CA PHE A 139 18.11 15.83 3.87
C PHE A 139 18.91 15.29 2.67
N GLU A 140 18.32 14.38 1.90
CA GLU A 140 19.00 13.78 0.74
C GLU A 140 19.38 14.86 -0.29
N VAL A 141 18.47 15.79 -0.57
CA VAL A 141 18.70 16.90 -1.51
C VAL A 141 19.79 17.86 -0.97
N LYS A 142 19.67 18.31 0.28
CA LYS A 142 20.62 19.25 0.90
C LYS A 142 22.03 18.67 1.01
N SER A 143 22.15 17.37 1.29
CA SER A 143 23.44 16.69 1.35
C SER A 143 23.99 16.30 -0.03
N SER A 144 23.26 16.56 -1.10
CA SER A 144 23.62 16.13 -2.48
C SER A 144 23.95 14.63 -2.54
N SER A 145 23.13 13.81 -1.88
CA SER A 145 23.33 12.37 -1.79
C SER A 145 23.32 11.70 -3.17
N GLU A 146 23.86 10.47 -3.26
CA GLU A 146 23.79 9.69 -4.51
C GLU A 146 22.34 9.46 -4.97
N LEU A 147 21.39 9.33 -4.03
CA LEU A 147 19.98 9.17 -4.37
C LEU A 147 19.39 10.47 -4.93
N ALA A 148 19.68 11.61 -4.31
CA ALA A 148 19.24 12.91 -4.80
C ALA A 148 19.76 13.19 -6.22
N LEU A 149 21.04 12.96 -6.46
CA LEU A 149 21.65 13.10 -7.80
C LEU A 149 21.03 12.13 -8.82
N ARG A 150 20.78 10.88 -8.41
CA ARG A 150 20.19 9.85 -9.29
C ARG A 150 18.76 10.18 -9.71
N TYR A 151 17.97 10.73 -8.80
CA TYR A 151 16.55 11.03 -9.03
C TYR A 151 16.26 12.52 -9.25
N ASN A 152 17.33 13.33 -9.46
CA ASN A 152 17.23 14.75 -9.80
C ASN A 152 16.35 15.55 -8.80
N ASP A 153 16.53 15.30 -7.51
CA ASP A 153 15.87 15.98 -6.41
C ASP A 153 14.33 15.85 -6.40
N ALA A 154 13.76 14.91 -7.15
CA ALA A 154 12.33 14.76 -7.30
C ALA A 154 11.82 13.46 -6.67
N SER A 155 11.03 13.54 -5.58
CA SER A 155 10.50 12.38 -4.83
C SER A 155 11.59 11.31 -4.66
N VAL A 156 12.73 11.71 -4.10
CA VAL A 156 14.01 10.97 -4.15
C VAL A 156 13.85 9.57 -3.55
N LEU A 157 13.30 9.50 -2.35
CA LEU A 157 13.14 8.25 -1.60
C LEU A 157 12.07 7.37 -2.25
N GLU A 158 10.95 7.93 -2.66
CA GLU A 158 9.85 7.18 -3.26
C GLU A 158 10.25 6.57 -4.62
N ASN A 159 11.04 7.31 -5.42
CA ASN A 159 11.63 6.76 -6.63
C ASN A 159 12.63 5.63 -6.33
N TYR A 160 13.41 5.79 -5.27
CA TYR A 160 14.34 4.75 -4.82
C TYR A 160 13.59 3.49 -4.38
N HIS A 161 12.59 3.61 -3.51
CA HIS A 161 11.77 2.49 -3.01
C HIS A 161 11.10 1.74 -4.17
N ALA A 162 10.44 2.46 -5.09
CA ALA A 162 9.85 1.86 -6.28
C ALA A 162 10.88 1.13 -7.16
N SER A 163 12.06 1.72 -7.35
CA SER A 163 13.16 1.08 -8.07
C SER A 163 13.63 -0.20 -7.37
N PHE A 164 13.77 -0.18 -6.05
CA PHE A 164 14.22 -1.32 -5.24
C PHE A 164 13.27 -2.51 -5.39
N VAL A 165 11.96 -2.28 -5.35
CA VAL A 165 10.96 -3.34 -5.57
C VAL A 165 11.21 -4.10 -6.86
N PHE A 166 11.38 -3.39 -7.97
CA PHE A 166 11.47 -4.02 -9.28
C PHE A 166 12.89 -4.43 -9.69
N ALA A 167 13.91 -3.75 -9.22
CA ALA A 167 15.29 -4.05 -9.57
C ALA A 167 15.94 -5.09 -8.63
N THR A 168 15.48 -5.18 -7.39
CA THR A 168 16.08 -6.04 -6.36
C THR A 168 15.15 -7.16 -5.95
N LEU A 169 13.92 -6.84 -5.50
CA LEU A 169 13.01 -7.83 -4.95
C LEU A 169 12.40 -8.73 -6.03
N LEU A 170 11.80 -8.15 -7.07
CA LEU A 170 11.05 -8.89 -8.09
C LEU A 170 11.88 -9.31 -9.30
N ARG A 171 13.13 -8.84 -9.42
CA ARG A 171 14.05 -9.33 -10.46
C ARG A 171 14.81 -10.58 -10.03
N ASN A 172 14.82 -10.89 -8.76
CA ASN A 172 15.44 -12.10 -8.23
C ASN A 172 14.51 -13.31 -8.48
N PRO A 173 14.96 -14.34 -9.23
CA PRO A 173 14.10 -15.49 -9.55
C PRO A 173 13.55 -16.23 -8.33
N SER A 174 14.24 -16.18 -7.20
CA SER A 174 13.77 -16.86 -5.97
C SER A 174 12.64 -16.11 -5.26
N THR A 175 12.42 -14.85 -5.57
CA THR A 175 11.42 -13.97 -4.96
C THR A 175 10.42 -13.40 -5.97
N ASP A 176 10.59 -13.73 -7.26
CA ASP A 176 9.65 -13.33 -8.32
C ASP A 176 8.39 -14.21 -8.27
N PHE A 177 7.49 -13.88 -7.37
CA PHE A 177 6.19 -14.55 -7.27
C PHE A 177 5.20 -14.11 -8.36
N LEU A 178 5.56 -13.14 -9.21
CA LEU A 178 4.75 -12.63 -10.32
C LEU A 178 5.11 -13.26 -11.67
N THR A 179 5.97 -14.27 -11.66
CA THR A 179 6.52 -14.92 -12.86
C THR A 179 5.46 -15.45 -13.83
N ASN A 180 4.27 -15.79 -13.32
CA ASN A 180 3.15 -16.31 -14.12
C ASN A 180 2.21 -15.23 -14.67
N LEU A 181 2.42 -13.95 -14.31
CA LEU A 181 1.65 -12.86 -14.89
C LEU A 181 1.91 -12.70 -16.39
N SER A 182 0.85 -12.44 -17.16
CA SER A 182 1.03 -12.01 -18.53
C SER A 182 1.85 -10.72 -18.61
N ARG A 183 2.51 -10.47 -19.74
CA ARG A 183 3.24 -9.21 -19.95
C ARG A 183 2.36 -7.97 -19.79
N ALA A 184 1.08 -8.06 -20.14
CA ALA A 184 0.13 -6.97 -20.00
C ALA A 184 -0.19 -6.73 -18.51
N SER A 185 -0.57 -7.77 -17.79
CA SER A 185 -0.87 -7.72 -16.34
C SER A 185 0.33 -7.25 -15.53
N TYR A 186 1.54 -7.74 -15.84
CA TYR A 186 2.77 -7.28 -15.18
C TYR A 186 3.03 -5.77 -15.39
N ARG A 187 2.78 -5.25 -16.62
CA ARG A 187 2.92 -3.80 -16.88
C ARG A 187 1.90 -2.98 -16.11
N GLU A 188 0.65 -3.44 -16.01
CA GLU A 188 -0.39 -2.79 -15.22
C GLU A 188 -0.04 -2.79 -13.74
N PHE A 189 0.32 -3.96 -13.20
CA PHE A 189 0.78 -4.11 -11.83
C PHE A 189 1.95 -3.17 -11.52
N ARG A 190 3.01 -3.21 -12.34
CA ARG A 190 4.18 -2.36 -12.15
C ARG A 190 3.82 -0.87 -12.17
N LYS A 191 2.97 -0.45 -13.12
CA LYS A 191 2.51 0.94 -13.20
C LYS A 191 1.74 1.35 -11.95
N ALA A 192 0.85 0.49 -11.47
CA ALA A 192 0.06 0.74 -10.28
C ALA A 192 0.93 0.86 -9.01
N VAL A 193 1.85 -0.07 -8.79
CA VAL A 193 2.78 -0.04 -7.64
C VAL A 193 3.65 1.23 -7.66
N ILE A 194 4.23 1.57 -8.80
CA ILE A 194 5.07 2.79 -8.92
C ILE A 194 4.25 4.05 -8.60
N SER A 195 3.02 4.17 -9.16
CA SER A 195 2.15 5.32 -8.88
C SER A 195 1.83 5.45 -7.40
N MET A 196 1.48 4.34 -6.76
CA MET A 196 1.16 4.28 -5.34
C MET A 196 2.34 4.66 -4.45
N ILE A 197 3.52 4.11 -4.71
CA ILE A 197 4.72 4.47 -3.92
C ILE A 197 5.06 5.95 -4.11
N LEU A 198 4.98 6.50 -5.33
CA LEU A 198 5.17 7.93 -5.56
C LEU A 198 4.07 8.82 -4.94
N ALA A 199 2.92 8.25 -4.61
CA ALA A 199 1.83 8.97 -3.94
C ALA A 199 2.06 9.11 -2.43
N THR A 200 3.02 8.40 -1.82
CA THR A 200 3.38 8.58 -0.41
C THR A 200 4.29 9.78 -0.16
N ASP A 201 4.84 10.42 -1.22
CA ASP A 201 5.62 11.65 -1.06
C ASP A 201 4.77 12.76 -0.39
N MET A 202 5.14 13.10 0.84
CA MET A 202 4.42 14.10 1.65
C MET A 202 4.42 15.51 1.04
N ALA A 203 5.36 15.82 0.14
CA ALA A 203 5.32 17.07 -0.64
C ALA A 203 4.08 17.16 -1.53
N ARG A 204 3.43 16.03 -1.84
CA ARG A 204 2.22 15.92 -2.67
C ARG A 204 0.92 15.91 -1.86
N HIS A 205 0.99 15.92 -0.52
CA HIS A 205 -0.19 15.81 0.36
C HIS A 205 -1.29 16.83 0.01
N GLY A 206 -0.94 18.09 -0.17
CA GLY A 206 -1.90 19.13 -0.55
C GLY A 206 -2.65 18.82 -1.85
N SER A 207 -1.95 18.31 -2.87
CA SER A 207 -2.57 17.93 -4.14
C SER A 207 -3.49 16.71 -4.02
N HIS A 208 -3.18 15.76 -3.11
CA HIS A 208 -4.06 14.63 -2.79
C HIS A 208 -5.36 15.11 -2.14
N VAL A 209 -5.28 16.01 -1.16
CA VAL A 209 -6.45 16.59 -0.50
C VAL A 209 -7.33 17.36 -1.48
N ASP A 210 -6.75 18.18 -2.35
CA ASP A 210 -7.50 18.93 -3.36
C ASP A 210 -8.17 18.01 -4.39
N SER A 211 -7.47 16.95 -4.79
CA SER A 211 -8.01 15.92 -5.68
C SER A 211 -9.20 15.17 -5.06
N LEU A 212 -9.12 14.84 -3.76
CA LEU A 212 -10.22 14.22 -3.02
C LEU A 212 -11.43 15.15 -2.90
N ARG A 213 -11.22 16.42 -2.60
CA ARG A 213 -12.29 17.45 -2.56
C ARG A 213 -12.99 17.57 -3.91
N ALA A 214 -12.21 17.76 -4.97
CA ALA A 214 -12.75 17.85 -6.33
C ALA A 214 -13.48 16.58 -6.77
N PHE A 215 -13.08 15.41 -6.28
CA PHE A 215 -13.77 14.15 -6.52
C PHE A 215 -15.10 14.09 -5.75
N ALA A 216 -15.11 14.47 -4.46
CA ALA A 216 -16.31 14.50 -3.62
C ALA A 216 -17.37 15.46 -4.19
N ASP A 217 -16.97 16.65 -4.62
CA ASP A 217 -17.86 17.66 -5.21
C ASP A 217 -18.54 17.12 -6.49
N ARG A 218 -17.78 16.47 -7.39
CA ARG A 218 -18.34 15.86 -8.60
C ARG A 218 -19.32 14.73 -8.30
N THR A 219 -19.02 13.90 -7.31
CA THR A 219 -19.92 12.79 -6.93
C THR A 219 -21.18 13.29 -6.25
N SER A 220 -21.11 14.32 -5.44
CA SER A 220 -22.26 14.97 -4.82
C SER A 220 -23.17 15.63 -5.88
N PHE A 221 -22.61 16.34 -6.85
CA PHE A 221 -23.36 16.96 -7.92
C PHE A 221 -24.10 15.95 -8.81
N THR A 222 -23.43 14.83 -9.19
CA THR A 222 -24.08 13.77 -9.97
C THR A 222 -25.17 13.05 -9.20
N SER A 223 -25.08 12.93 -7.88
CA SER A 223 -26.14 12.38 -7.04
C SER A 223 -27.39 13.30 -7.03
N LEU A 224 -27.21 14.61 -6.93
CA LEU A 224 -28.30 15.59 -6.96
C LEU A 224 -29.01 15.64 -8.32
N THR A 225 -28.30 15.50 -9.41
CA THR A 225 -28.87 15.53 -10.77
C THR A 225 -29.58 14.22 -11.14
N ARG A 226 -29.17 13.07 -10.56
CA ARG A 226 -29.83 11.77 -10.79
C ARG A 226 -31.25 11.68 -10.20
N HIS A 227 -31.59 12.47 -9.20
CA HIS A 227 -32.97 12.50 -8.66
C HIS A 227 -33.98 13.17 -9.61
N SER A 228 -33.52 13.80 -10.70
CA SER A 228 -34.36 14.54 -11.65
C SER A 228 -34.68 13.80 -12.95
N PHE A 229 -34.06 12.65 -13.25
CA PHE A 229 -34.28 11.89 -14.49
C PHE A 229 -34.37 10.37 -14.25
N SER A 230 -35.60 9.86 -14.41
CA SER A 230 -36.15 8.51 -14.66
C SER A 230 -35.24 7.26 -14.63
N GLN A 231 -35.64 6.35 -13.84
CA GLN A 231 -35.90 4.87 -13.89
C GLN A 231 -35.30 4.03 -15.06
N SER A 232 -34.07 4.21 -15.52
CA SER A 232 -33.46 3.26 -16.47
C SER A 232 -31.98 2.92 -16.25
N ASP A 233 -31.39 3.28 -15.11
CA ASP A 233 -29.97 3.06 -14.81
C ASP A 233 -29.72 2.06 -13.66
N SER A 234 -30.41 0.89 -13.69
CA SER A 234 -30.06 -0.24 -12.80
C SER A 234 -28.73 -0.91 -13.19
N ASP A 235 -28.22 -0.65 -14.40
CA ASP A 235 -26.97 -1.24 -14.93
C ASP A 235 -25.70 -0.40 -14.69
N ALA A 236 -25.83 0.82 -14.16
CA ALA A 236 -24.66 1.70 -13.95
C ALA A 236 -23.87 1.37 -12.67
N ASP A 237 -24.45 0.61 -11.76
CA ASP A 237 -23.85 0.28 -10.45
C ASP A 237 -22.91 -0.95 -10.50
N ASN A 238 -22.84 -1.65 -11.64
CA ASN A 238 -22.09 -2.91 -11.78
C ASN A 238 -20.86 -2.83 -12.72
N ARG A 239 -20.42 -1.63 -13.11
CA ARG A 239 -19.25 -1.46 -13.98
C ARG A 239 -18.00 -1.23 -13.17
N VAL A 240 -17.00 -2.10 -13.36
CA VAL A 240 -15.63 -1.88 -12.85
C VAL A 240 -15.17 -0.47 -13.25
N ALA A 241 -14.63 0.28 -12.27
CA ALA A 241 -14.17 1.64 -12.50
C ALA A 241 -13.10 1.71 -13.61
N SER A 242 -13.07 2.81 -14.38
CA SER A 242 -12.02 2.98 -15.40
C SER A 242 -10.62 2.87 -14.80
N PRO A 243 -9.59 2.42 -15.55
CA PRO A 243 -8.22 2.30 -15.02
C PRO A 243 -7.69 3.57 -14.35
N ARG A 244 -8.02 4.75 -14.89
CA ARG A 244 -7.66 6.04 -14.29
C ARG A 244 -8.33 6.26 -12.93
N ARG A 245 -9.60 5.85 -12.81
CA ARG A 245 -10.36 5.99 -11.57
C ARG A 245 -9.88 5.00 -10.51
N ARG A 246 -9.57 3.76 -10.91
CA ARG A 246 -8.98 2.77 -10.02
C ARG A 246 -7.63 3.24 -9.48
N GLN A 247 -6.74 3.73 -10.38
CA GLN A 247 -5.45 4.28 -9.94
C GLN A 247 -5.61 5.43 -8.95
N PHE A 248 -6.54 6.35 -9.21
CA PHE A 248 -6.84 7.42 -8.26
C PHE A 248 -7.22 6.87 -6.88
N TYR A 249 -8.07 5.84 -6.79
CA TYR A 249 -8.41 5.22 -5.51
C TYR A 249 -7.22 4.57 -4.84
N LEU A 250 -6.40 3.84 -5.59
CA LEU A 250 -5.21 3.19 -5.08
C LEU A 250 -4.22 4.19 -4.49
N ASP A 251 -3.96 5.30 -5.19
CA ASP A 251 -3.06 6.36 -4.73
C ASP A 251 -3.59 7.04 -3.45
N GLN A 252 -4.93 7.19 -3.32
CA GLN A 252 -5.51 7.73 -2.09
C GLN A 252 -5.48 6.73 -0.94
N LEU A 253 -5.72 5.43 -1.19
CA LEU A 253 -5.70 4.40 -0.15
C LEU A 253 -4.32 4.31 0.49
N ILE A 254 -3.28 4.16 -0.30
CA ILE A 254 -1.92 4.04 0.25
C ILE A 254 -1.47 5.30 0.99
N HIS A 255 -1.80 6.48 0.47
CA HIS A 255 -1.48 7.75 1.14
C HIS A 255 -2.18 7.87 2.50
N LEU A 256 -3.43 7.42 2.61
CA LEU A 256 -4.16 7.34 3.88
C LEU A 256 -3.55 6.28 4.82
N GLY A 257 -3.18 5.12 4.26
CA GLY A 257 -2.52 4.04 4.99
C GLY A 257 -1.23 4.50 5.65
N ASP A 258 -0.37 5.17 4.91
CA ASP A 258 0.92 5.68 5.37
C ASP A 258 0.78 6.71 6.51
N MET A 259 -0.20 7.61 6.41
CA MET A 259 -0.46 8.61 7.46
C MET A 259 -1.22 8.06 8.68
N SER A 260 -1.63 6.79 8.67
CA SER A 260 -2.55 6.23 9.67
C SER A 260 -1.94 5.98 11.04
N ALA A 261 -0.62 5.86 11.13
CA ALA A 261 0.08 5.54 12.39
C ALA A 261 -0.25 6.54 13.51
N GLN A 262 -0.32 7.84 13.18
CA GLN A 262 -0.66 8.91 14.11
C GLN A 262 -2.18 9.02 14.39
N CYS A 263 -3.00 8.32 13.60
CA CYS A 263 -4.47 8.29 13.73
C CYS A 263 -4.98 6.99 14.37
N SER A 264 -4.10 6.24 15.06
CA SER A 264 -4.50 5.00 15.75
C SER A 264 -5.66 5.24 16.73
N PRO A 265 -6.62 4.32 16.83
CA PRO A 265 -7.68 4.38 17.85
C PRO A 265 -7.16 4.27 19.28
N SER A 266 -5.95 3.80 19.48
CA SER A 266 -5.24 3.75 20.77
C SER A 266 -4.32 4.96 20.90
N PHE A 267 -4.53 5.75 21.94
CA PHE A 267 -3.63 6.88 22.25
C PHE A 267 -2.18 6.42 22.51
N GLU A 268 -2.01 5.31 23.22
CA GLU A 268 -0.67 4.76 23.50
C GLU A 268 0.05 4.36 22.21
N THR A 269 -0.63 3.66 21.31
CA THR A 269 -0.07 3.29 20.00
C THR A 269 0.28 4.52 19.16
N ALA A 270 -0.61 5.53 19.11
CA ALA A 270 -0.35 6.78 18.38
C ALA A 270 0.86 7.53 18.97
N LYS A 271 0.97 7.56 20.30
CA LYS A 271 2.10 8.15 21.01
C LYS A 271 3.40 7.42 20.68
N ASP A 272 3.41 6.08 20.74
CA ASP A 272 4.60 5.28 20.44
C ASP A 272 5.11 5.54 19.01
N TRP A 273 4.20 5.65 18.02
CA TRP A 273 4.56 6.02 16.66
C TRP A 273 5.11 7.45 16.56
N ALA A 274 4.50 8.41 17.28
CA ALA A 274 4.98 9.79 17.31
C ALA A 274 6.38 9.91 17.97
N GLU A 275 6.66 9.14 19.02
CA GLU A 275 7.98 9.10 19.64
C GLU A 275 9.05 8.50 18.74
N ARG A 276 8.68 7.46 17.96
CA ARG A 276 9.58 6.82 16.98
C ARG A 276 9.97 7.75 15.85
N ILE A 277 9.03 8.46 15.25
CA ILE A 277 9.34 9.44 14.18
C ILE A 277 10.16 10.62 14.73
N ALA A 278 9.85 11.09 15.93
CA ALA A 278 10.62 12.15 16.59
C ALA A 278 12.06 11.71 16.88
N GLU A 279 12.29 10.45 17.24
CA GLU A 279 13.63 9.89 17.41
C GLU A 279 14.41 9.83 16.11
N GLU A 280 13.76 9.44 15.01
CA GLU A 280 14.39 9.40 13.68
C GLU A 280 14.79 10.81 13.22
N PHE A 281 13.93 11.81 13.41
CA PHE A 281 14.26 13.21 13.14
C PHE A 281 15.39 13.74 14.03
N ARG A 282 15.49 13.32 15.30
CA ARG A 282 16.62 13.69 16.17
C ARG A 282 17.95 13.12 15.66
N LYS A 283 17.93 11.88 15.18
CA LYS A 283 19.12 11.27 14.56
C LYS A 283 19.52 12.01 13.27
N GLN A 284 18.55 12.38 12.43
CA GLN A 284 18.81 13.17 11.24
C GLN A 284 19.42 14.53 11.61
N ALA A 285 18.84 15.28 12.56
CA ALA A 285 19.35 16.57 13.00
C ALA A 285 20.78 16.48 13.56
N ALA A 286 21.10 15.43 14.29
CA ALA A 286 22.48 15.18 14.73
C ALA A 286 23.42 14.97 13.54
N ARG A 287 22.98 14.24 12.51
CA ARG A 287 23.76 14.02 11.30
C ARG A 287 23.94 15.30 10.47
N GLU A 288 22.92 16.14 10.39
CA GLU A 288 23.02 17.47 9.75
C GLU A 288 24.09 18.34 10.42
N GLN A 289 24.16 18.34 11.76
CA GLN A 289 25.19 19.08 12.53
C GLN A 289 26.60 18.56 12.29
N GLU A 290 26.77 17.25 12.05
CA GLU A 290 28.08 16.67 11.72
C GLU A 290 28.56 17.06 10.31
N LEU A 291 27.62 17.27 9.39
CA LEU A 291 27.91 17.62 7.99
C LEU A 291 28.16 19.13 7.78
N GLY A 292 27.75 19.99 8.71
CA GLY A 292 27.91 21.44 8.63
C GLY A 292 26.73 22.08 7.93
#